data_c15b5f0413da6bd6ce3e4711d604d8fc
#
_entry.id   c15b5f0413da6bd6ce3e4711d604d8fc
#
_cell.length_a   1.000
_cell.length_b   1.000
_cell.length_c   1.000
_cell.angle_alpha   90.00
_cell.angle_beta   90.00
_cell.angle_gamma   90.00
#
_symmetry.space_group_name_H-M   'P 1'
#
loop_
_entity.id
_entity.type
_entity.pdbx_description
1 polymer ?
#
loop_
_entity_poly.entity_id
_entity_poly.type
_entity_poly.pdbx_seq_one_letter_code
_entity_poly.pdbx_strand_id
1 'polypeptide(L)'
;METALAGNIPYPSKMSAEAAMVRKALLERGLETPMIQNGLTRDEKYRRIVQSFTEITRTLGLDLNDDSLAETPHRIAKMYVDEIFSGLDYAQFPKISVIANKMQVEEMVQVDNIDVVSTCEHHFVTIDGLARVAYIPKDKVIGLSKINRIVRFFAQRPQVQERLTQQILVALQALLDTDDVAVTID
;
A
#
# COMPACT_ATOMS: atom_id res chain seq x y z
N MET A 1 -29.28 5.31 -12.54
CA MET A 1 -27.90 4.78 -12.61
C MET A 1 -27.65 4.15 -11.25
N GLU A 2 -27.82 2.83 -11.16
CA GLU A 2 -27.62 2.08 -9.94
C GLU A 2 -26.11 1.99 -9.66
N THR A 3 -25.75 2.48 -8.49
CA THR A 3 -24.44 2.26 -7.89
C THR A 3 -24.26 0.76 -7.69
N ALA A 4 -23.43 0.13 -8.51
CA ALA A 4 -22.99 -1.24 -8.31
C ALA A 4 -22.21 -1.29 -6.99
N LEU A 5 -22.93 -1.64 -5.93
CA LEU A 5 -22.39 -1.93 -4.61
C LEU A 5 -21.30 -3.01 -4.70
N ALA A 6 -20.23 -2.78 -4.01
CA ALA A 6 -19.09 -3.61 -3.78
C ALA A 6 -19.42 -5.12 -3.80
N GLY A 7 -19.25 -5.73 -4.97
CA GLY A 7 -19.37 -7.17 -5.13
C GLY A 7 -18.40 -7.86 -4.18
N ASN A 8 -18.86 -8.93 -3.57
CA ASN A 8 -18.15 -9.79 -2.64
C ASN A 8 -16.75 -10.13 -3.18
N ILE A 9 -15.73 -9.34 -2.80
CA ILE A 9 -14.34 -9.61 -3.16
C ILE A 9 -13.90 -10.74 -2.23
N PRO A 10 -13.67 -11.98 -2.72
CA PRO A 10 -13.21 -13.06 -1.86
C PRO A 10 -11.92 -12.64 -1.17
N TYR A 11 -11.89 -12.72 0.15
CA TYR A 11 -10.68 -12.47 0.92
C TYR A 11 -9.63 -13.52 0.54
N PRO A 12 -8.39 -13.11 0.23
CA PRO A 12 -7.33 -14.09 0.09
C PRO A 12 -7.22 -14.87 1.40
N SER A 13 -7.06 -16.17 1.30
CA SER A 13 -7.06 -17.13 2.43
C SER A 13 -5.93 -16.93 3.45
N LYS A 14 -5.14 -15.87 3.33
CA LYS A 14 -3.96 -15.56 4.16
C LYS A 14 -3.96 -14.15 4.76
N MET A 15 -5.06 -13.42 4.72
CA MET A 15 -5.14 -12.07 5.30
C MET A 15 -5.20 -12.14 6.82
N SER A 16 -4.40 -11.32 7.54
CA SER A 16 -4.50 -11.20 8.99
C SER A 16 -5.79 -10.49 9.43
N ALA A 17 -6.16 -10.65 10.70
CA ALA A 17 -7.33 -9.96 11.27
C ALA A 17 -7.19 -8.44 11.18
N GLU A 18 -5.99 -7.92 11.43
CA GLU A 18 -5.67 -6.48 11.33
C GLU A 18 -5.80 -5.99 9.88
N ALA A 19 -5.28 -6.75 8.92
CA ALA A 19 -5.40 -6.44 7.50
C ALA A 19 -6.88 -6.40 7.07
N ALA A 20 -7.68 -7.35 7.53
CA ALA A 20 -9.12 -7.41 7.25
C ALA A 20 -9.87 -6.23 7.87
N MET A 21 -9.54 -5.85 9.10
CA MET A 21 -10.11 -4.69 9.80
C MET A 21 -9.80 -3.39 9.05
N VAL A 22 -8.54 -3.16 8.72
CA VAL A 22 -8.10 -1.96 7.99
C VAL A 22 -8.76 -1.89 6.62
N ARG A 23 -8.76 -2.99 5.86
CA ARG A 23 -9.40 -3.02 4.54
C ARG A 23 -10.90 -2.72 4.62
N LYS A 24 -11.60 -3.28 5.61
CA LYS A 24 -13.01 -3.00 5.83
C LYS A 24 -13.25 -1.50 6.08
N ALA A 25 -12.48 -0.90 6.98
CA ALA A 25 -12.59 0.53 7.30
C ALA A 25 -12.36 1.43 6.07
N LEU A 26 -11.41 1.07 5.19
CA LEU A 26 -11.15 1.79 3.93
C LEU A 26 -12.29 1.63 2.93
N LEU A 27 -12.85 0.44 2.78
CA LEU A 27 -13.99 0.19 1.89
C LEU A 27 -15.23 0.97 2.34
N GLU A 28 -15.54 0.99 3.63
CA GLU A 28 -16.68 1.71 4.21
C GLU A 28 -16.57 3.23 3.99
N ARG A 29 -15.35 3.76 3.90
CA ARG A 29 -15.09 5.20 3.65
C ARG A 29 -14.83 5.52 2.17
N GLY A 30 -14.88 4.53 1.26
CA GLY A 30 -14.61 4.73 -0.17
C GLY A 30 -13.15 5.10 -0.48
N LEU A 31 -12.21 4.74 0.39
CA LEU A 31 -10.80 5.11 0.30
C LEU A 31 -9.89 3.96 -0.18
N GLU A 32 -10.47 2.78 -0.45
CA GLU A 32 -9.67 1.67 -0.99
C GLU A 32 -9.19 1.98 -2.41
N THR A 33 -8.00 1.49 -2.75
CA THR A 33 -7.46 1.59 -4.12
C THR A 33 -8.45 0.95 -5.10
N PRO A 34 -8.84 1.64 -6.19
CA PRO A 34 -9.76 1.08 -7.18
C PRO A 34 -9.16 -0.19 -7.82
N MET A 35 -9.75 -1.33 -7.55
CA MET A 35 -9.29 -2.62 -8.05
C MET A 35 -10.44 -3.44 -8.60
N ILE A 36 -10.15 -4.22 -9.64
CA ILE A 36 -11.03 -5.30 -10.12
C ILE A 36 -10.40 -6.64 -9.81
N GLN A 37 -11.23 -7.63 -9.58
CA GLN A 37 -10.79 -9.03 -9.48
C GLN A 37 -10.56 -9.58 -10.89
N ASN A 38 -9.30 -9.82 -11.24
CA ASN A 38 -8.95 -10.41 -12.54
C ASN A 38 -8.61 -11.91 -12.48
N GLY A 39 -8.66 -12.50 -11.28
CA GLY A 39 -8.41 -13.93 -11.06
C GLY A 39 -6.97 -14.39 -11.33
N LEU A 40 -6.04 -13.46 -11.63
CA LEU A 40 -4.68 -13.82 -11.98
C LEU A 40 -3.83 -14.11 -10.74
N THR A 41 -3.12 -15.23 -10.80
CA THR A 41 -2.06 -15.56 -9.83
C THR A 41 -0.88 -14.58 -9.97
N ARG A 42 -0.01 -14.55 -8.95
CA ARG A 42 1.22 -13.75 -8.99
C ARG A 42 2.05 -14.06 -10.23
N ASP A 43 2.23 -15.35 -10.57
CA ASP A 43 3.05 -15.79 -11.70
C ASP A 43 2.40 -15.47 -13.06
N GLU A 44 1.09 -15.46 -13.14
CA GLU A 44 0.38 -15.00 -14.34
C GLU A 44 0.50 -13.51 -14.55
N LYS A 45 0.37 -12.71 -13.48
CA LYS A 45 0.64 -11.26 -13.52
C LYS A 45 2.07 -11.00 -14.00
N TYR A 46 3.06 -11.66 -13.39
CA TYR A 46 4.46 -11.53 -13.78
C TYR A 46 4.67 -11.83 -15.27
N ARG A 47 4.22 -12.99 -15.74
CA ARG A 47 4.38 -13.38 -17.17
C ARG A 47 3.73 -12.38 -18.13
N ARG A 48 2.52 -11.91 -17.83
CA ARG A 48 1.82 -10.93 -18.67
C ARG A 48 2.52 -9.59 -18.70
N ILE A 49 3.05 -9.13 -17.56
CA ILE A 49 3.81 -7.88 -17.48
C ILE A 49 5.12 -8.01 -18.25
N VAL A 50 5.84 -9.14 -18.17
CA VAL A 50 7.03 -9.40 -19.02
C VAL A 50 6.68 -9.25 -20.51
N GLN A 51 5.60 -9.87 -20.96
CA GLN A 51 5.17 -9.78 -22.37
C GLN A 51 4.88 -8.32 -22.77
N SER A 52 4.15 -7.58 -21.94
CA SER A 52 3.81 -6.18 -22.21
C SER A 52 5.04 -5.29 -22.29
N PHE A 53 5.99 -5.44 -21.36
CA PHE A 53 7.23 -4.66 -21.39
C PHE A 53 8.18 -5.08 -22.50
N THR A 54 8.19 -6.33 -22.89
CA THR A 54 8.90 -6.79 -24.11
C THR A 54 8.38 -6.05 -25.34
N GLU A 55 7.06 -5.93 -25.47
CA GLU A 55 6.46 -5.20 -26.60
C GLU A 55 6.74 -3.69 -26.53
N ILE A 56 6.61 -3.08 -25.37
CA ILE A 56 6.95 -1.67 -25.16
C ILE A 56 8.40 -1.40 -25.54
N THR A 57 9.33 -2.23 -25.08
CA THR A 57 10.77 -2.07 -25.36
C THR A 57 11.06 -2.16 -26.88
N ARG A 58 10.45 -3.12 -27.57
CA ARG A 58 10.55 -3.25 -29.02
C ARG A 58 9.94 -2.06 -29.76
N THR A 59 8.79 -1.58 -29.31
CA THR A 59 8.12 -0.41 -29.90
C THR A 59 8.98 0.85 -29.81
N LEU A 60 9.76 0.98 -28.72
CA LEU A 60 10.73 2.06 -28.55
C LEU A 60 12.01 1.89 -29.41
N GLY A 61 12.16 0.77 -30.12
CA GLY A 61 13.32 0.49 -30.95
C GLY A 61 14.55 0.03 -30.17
N LEU A 62 14.38 -0.43 -28.92
CA LEU A 62 15.47 -0.95 -28.09
C LEU A 62 15.75 -2.41 -28.43
N ASP A 63 17.04 -2.77 -28.52
CA ASP A 63 17.48 -4.12 -28.85
C ASP A 63 17.57 -5.02 -27.61
N LEU A 64 16.64 -5.96 -27.49
CA LEU A 64 16.63 -6.96 -26.41
C LEU A 64 17.65 -8.10 -26.59
N ASN A 65 18.45 -8.10 -27.69
CA ASN A 65 19.58 -9.03 -27.82
C ASN A 65 20.84 -8.44 -27.14
N ASP A 66 20.86 -7.14 -26.85
CA ASP A 66 21.92 -6.53 -26.07
C ASP A 66 21.86 -7.04 -24.62
N ASP A 67 23.01 -7.43 -24.06
CA ASP A 67 23.13 -8.05 -22.75
C ASP A 67 22.70 -7.11 -21.59
N SER A 68 22.80 -5.81 -21.79
CA SER A 68 22.35 -4.80 -20.81
C SER A 68 20.83 -4.68 -20.74
N LEU A 69 20.10 -4.97 -21.81
CA LEU A 69 18.65 -4.82 -21.97
C LEU A 69 17.88 -6.14 -21.94
N ALA A 70 18.52 -7.26 -22.19
CA ALA A 70 17.87 -8.58 -22.32
C ALA A 70 16.94 -8.92 -21.14
N GLU A 71 17.35 -8.62 -19.93
CA GLU A 71 16.60 -8.91 -18.71
C GLU A 71 15.65 -7.77 -18.26
N THR A 72 15.61 -6.65 -18.97
CA THR A 72 14.82 -5.47 -18.55
C THR A 72 13.33 -5.77 -18.38
N PRO A 73 12.62 -6.47 -19.30
CA PRO A 73 11.22 -6.81 -19.11
C PRO A 73 10.98 -7.66 -17.85
N HIS A 74 11.88 -8.57 -17.54
CA HIS A 74 11.82 -9.43 -16.35
C HIS A 74 12.04 -8.64 -15.06
N ARG A 75 13.02 -7.74 -15.05
CA ARG A 75 13.31 -6.86 -13.90
C ARG A 75 12.13 -5.94 -13.61
N ILE A 76 11.54 -5.32 -14.64
CA ILE A 76 10.35 -4.45 -14.48
C ILE A 76 9.16 -5.26 -13.97
N ALA A 77 8.89 -6.43 -14.52
CA ALA A 77 7.79 -7.26 -14.07
C ALA A 77 7.93 -7.67 -12.60
N LYS A 78 9.14 -8.05 -12.18
CA LYS A 78 9.42 -8.36 -10.77
C LYS A 78 9.22 -7.14 -9.89
N MET A 79 9.77 -5.99 -10.25
CA MET A 79 9.61 -4.74 -9.52
C MET A 79 8.12 -4.39 -9.35
N TYR A 80 7.31 -4.51 -10.40
CA TYR A 80 5.88 -4.18 -10.35
C TYR A 80 5.09 -5.14 -9.44
N VAL A 81 5.34 -6.44 -9.55
CA VAL A 81 4.55 -7.44 -8.82
C VAL A 81 4.99 -7.56 -7.34
N ASP A 82 6.31 -7.55 -7.10
CA ASP A 82 6.86 -7.92 -5.81
C ASP A 82 7.32 -6.72 -4.96
N GLU A 83 7.47 -5.53 -5.57
CA GLU A 83 8.07 -4.38 -4.90
C GLU A 83 7.11 -3.19 -4.86
N ILE A 84 7.05 -2.38 -5.93
CA ILE A 84 6.34 -1.09 -5.91
C ILE A 84 4.81 -1.21 -5.84
N PHE A 85 4.22 -2.35 -6.23
CA PHE A 85 2.78 -2.59 -6.12
C PHE A 85 2.43 -3.77 -5.21
N SER A 86 3.36 -4.21 -4.38
CA SER A 86 3.14 -5.30 -3.42
C SER A 86 2.05 -4.97 -2.39
N GLY A 87 1.84 -3.70 -2.07
CA GLY A 87 0.79 -3.23 -1.17
C GLY A 87 -0.65 -3.38 -1.69
N LEU A 88 -0.82 -3.76 -2.96
CA LEU A 88 -2.14 -4.14 -3.50
C LEU A 88 -2.62 -5.49 -2.95
N ASP A 89 -1.70 -6.33 -2.45
CA ASP A 89 -2.02 -7.61 -1.83
C ASP A 89 -2.04 -7.49 -0.30
N TYR A 90 -3.21 -7.55 0.31
CA TYR A 90 -3.36 -7.51 1.76
C TYR A 90 -2.75 -8.71 2.50
N ALA A 91 -2.36 -9.78 1.82
CA ALA A 91 -1.53 -10.82 2.41
C ALA A 91 -0.12 -10.32 2.78
N GLN A 92 0.32 -9.22 2.15
CA GLN A 92 1.58 -8.52 2.45
C GLN A 92 1.42 -7.44 3.53
N PHE A 93 0.21 -7.26 4.08
CA PHE A 93 -0.01 -6.29 5.17
C PHE A 93 0.94 -6.59 6.33
N PRO A 94 1.63 -5.58 6.89
CA PRO A 94 2.63 -5.81 7.92
C PRO A 94 2.00 -6.44 9.17
N LYS A 95 2.74 -7.35 9.79
CA LYS A 95 2.36 -7.89 11.10
C LYS A 95 2.40 -6.75 12.12
N ILE A 96 1.23 -6.35 12.57
CA ILE A 96 1.05 -5.28 13.55
C ILE A 96 0.94 -5.87 14.95
N SER A 97 1.63 -5.25 15.90
CA SER A 97 1.47 -5.52 17.33
C SER A 97 0.98 -4.23 17.98
N VAL A 98 -0.25 -4.25 18.40
CA VAL A 98 -0.85 -3.23 19.25
C VAL A 98 -0.90 -3.80 20.66
N ILE A 99 -0.53 -3.02 21.65
CA ILE A 99 -0.52 -3.44 23.07
C ILE A 99 -1.39 -2.50 23.89
N ALA A 100 -1.87 -2.99 25.03
CA ALA A 100 -2.63 -2.16 25.97
C ALA A 100 -1.76 -1.02 26.50
N ASN A 101 -2.34 0.17 26.62
CA ASN A 101 -1.70 1.36 27.19
C ASN A 101 -1.60 1.28 28.73
N LYS A 102 -0.88 0.28 29.23
CA LYS A 102 -0.71 0.08 30.68
C LYS A 102 0.09 1.19 31.35
N MET A 103 0.86 1.94 30.57
CA MET A 103 1.65 3.08 31.07
C MET A 103 0.82 4.35 31.23
N GLN A 104 -0.44 4.32 30.79
CA GLN A 104 -1.34 5.47 30.79
C GLN A 104 -0.73 6.71 30.12
N VAL A 105 -0.12 6.49 28.95
CA VAL A 105 0.40 7.59 28.11
C VAL A 105 -0.79 8.38 27.58
N GLU A 106 -0.85 9.66 27.89
CA GLU A 106 -1.92 10.59 27.46
C GLU A 106 -1.36 11.67 26.52
N GLU A 107 -0.03 11.79 26.44
CA GLU A 107 0.62 12.74 25.56
C GLU A 107 0.64 12.24 24.12
N MET A 108 0.75 13.20 23.19
CA MET A 108 0.88 12.92 21.78
C MET A 108 2.16 12.13 21.48
N VAL A 109 2.01 11.01 20.81
CA VAL A 109 3.11 10.23 20.21
C VAL A 109 3.27 10.67 18.77
N GLN A 110 4.48 11.05 18.36
CA GLN A 110 4.79 11.50 17.00
C GLN A 110 5.98 10.77 16.43
N VAL A 111 5.90 10.45 15.14
CA VAL A 111 6.98 9.89 14.32
C VAL A 111 7.16 10.79 13.11
N ASP A 112 8.34 11.34 12.98
CA ASP A 112 8.73 12.25 11.89
C ASP A 112 9.67 11.56 10.90
N ASN A 113 9.83 12.18 9.74
CA ASN A 113 10.80 11.79 8.72
C ASN A 113 10.66 10.31 8.28
N ILE A 114 9.42 9.87 8.09
CA ILE A 114 9.15 8.55 7.56
C ILE A 114 9.29 8.63 6.04
N ASP A 115 10.27 7.94 5.48
CA ASP A 115 10.46 7.90 4.03
C ASP A 115 9.23 7.34 3.32
N VAL A 116 8.73 8.11 2.35
CA VAL A 116 7.65 7.73 1.45
C VAL A 116 8.22 7.65 0.04
N VAL A 117 8.27 6.46 -0.51
CA VAL A 117 8.54 6.24 -1.92
C VAL A 117 7.35 5.51 -2.50
N SER A 118 6.66 6.14 -3.44
CA SER A 118 5.42 5.64 -4.03
C SER A 118 5.46 5.81 -5.55
N THR A 119 4.35 5.48 -6.19
CA THR A 119 4.20 5.56 -7.65
C THR A 119 2.93 6.34 -7.97
N CYS A 120 3.06 7.42 -8.74
CA CYS A 120 1.92 8.20 -9.21
C CYS A 120 1.00 7.31 -10.06
N GLU A 121 -0.31 7.29 -9.74
CA GLU A 121 -1.27 6.44 -10.46
C GLU A 121 -1.51 6.86 -11.91
N HIS A 122 -1.23 8.13 -12.25
CA HIS A 122 -1.51 8.67 -13.57
C HIS A 122 -0.46 8.27 -14.63
N HIS A 123 0.82 8.22 -14.26
CA HIS A 123 1.91 8.00 -15.20
C HIS A 123 2.85 6.87 -14.80
N PHE A 124 2.62 6.24 -13.64
CA PHE A 124 3.48 5.22 -13.03
C PHE A 124 4.93 5.66 -12.82
N VAL A 125 5.14 6.96 -12.64
CA VAL A 125 6.44 7.53 -12.24
C VAL A 125 6.58 7.53 -10.72
N THR A 126 7.81 7.41 -10.23
CA THR A 126 8.12 7.49 -8.81
C THR A 126 7.82 8.88 -8.28
N ILE A 127 7.20 8.91 -7.10
CA ILE A 127 7.03 10.10 -6.25
C ILE A 127 7.64 9.79 -4.89
N ASP A 128 8.32 10.75 -4.30
CA ASP A 128 8.96 10.60 -2.99
C ASP A 128 8.65 11.80 -2.11
N GLY A 129 8.76 11.59 -0.82
CA GLY A 129 8.49 12.60 0.19
C GLY A 129 8.73 12.06 1.60
N LEU A 130 8.31 12.84 2.59
CA LEU A 130 8.42 12.50 4.00
C LEU A 130 7.05 12.53 4.67
N ALA A 131 6.69 11.45 5.35
CA ALA A 131 5.49 11.42 6.16
C ALA A 131 5.80 11.74 7.63
N ARG A 132 4.82 12.37 8.25
CA ARG A 132 4.75 12.58 9.69
C ARG A 132 3.44 12.01 10.19
N VAL A 133 3.51 11.23 11.25
CA VAL A 133 2.35 10.58 11.87
C VAL A 133 2.33 10.96 13.35
N ALA A 134 1.19 11.40 13.85
CA ALA A 134 0.98 11.64 15.26
C ALA A 134 -0.35 11.03 15.72
N TYR A 135 -0.41 10.59 16.98
CA TYR A 135 -1.66 10.14 17.59
C TYR A 135 -1.64 10.38 19.11
N ILE A 136 -2.82 10.50 19.69
CA ILE A 136 -3.00 10.51 21.14
C ILE A 136 -3.48 9.11 21.56
N PRO A 137 -2.70 8.37 22.35
CA PRO A 137 -3.10 7.05 22.83
C PRO A 137 -4.37 7.11 23.68
N LYS A 138 -5.25 6.13 23.50
CA LYS A 138 -6.32 5.79 24.44
C LYS A 138 -5.96 4.47 25.13
N ASP A 139 -6.72 3.42 24.89
CA ASP A 139 -6.50 2.10 25.49
C ASP A 139 -5.35 1.32 24.87
N LYS A 140 -4.83 1.79 23.71
CA LYS A 140 -3.87 1.07 22.87
C LYS A 140 -2.70 1.95 22.46
N VAL A 141 -1.52 1.32 22.37
CA VAL A 141 -0.32 1.92 21.77
C VAL A 141 0.27 0.99 20.72
N ILE A 142 0.94 1.57 19.72
CA ILE A 142 1.56 0.85 18.62
C ILE A 142 3.07 1.11 18.59
N GLY A 143 3.85 0.07 18.27
CA GLY A 143 5.29 0.25 18.13
C GLY A 143 5.63 1.17 16.95
N LEU A 144 6.56 2.12 17.14
CA LEU A 144 6.94 3.13 16.14
C LEU A 144 7.33 2.50 14.79
N SER A 145 8.10 1.39 14.82
CA SER A 145 8.47 0.66 13.60
C SER A 145 7.26 0.08 12.84
N LYS A 146 6.10 -0.08 13.48
CA LYS A 146 4.88 -0.56 12.83
C LYS A 146 4.20 0.55 12.05
N ILE A 147 4.27 1.78 12.54
CA ILE A 147 3.80 2.98 11.83
C ILE A 147 4.55 3.10 10.49
N ASN A 148 5.88 3.02 10.49
CA ASN A 148 6.69 3.07 9.27
C ASN A 148 6.29 1.97 8.27
N ARG A 149 5.99 0.75 8.75
CA ARG A 149 5.55 -0.35 7.89
C ARG A 149 4.16 -0.14 7.29
N ILE A 150 3.25 0.50 8.03
CA ILE A 150 1.91 0.85 7.53
C ILE A 150 2.05 1.91 6.42
N VAL A 151 2.84 2.96 6.66
CA VAL A 151 3.13 3.99 5.66
C VAL A 151 3.69 3.34 4.38
N ARG A 152 4.71 2.50 4.52
CA ARG A 152 5.31 1.79 3.38
C ARG A 152 4.31 0.89 2.65
N PHE A 153 3.45 0.15 3.36
CA PHE A 153 2.47 -0.73 2.74
C PHE A 153 1.50 0.04 1.83
N PHE A 154 1.03 1.21 2.26
CA PHE A 154 0.16 2.05 1.45
C PHE A 154 0.91 2.82 0.36
N ALA A 155 2.18 3.15 0.57
CA ALA A 155 3.02 3.74 -0.45
C ALA A 155 3.33 2.77 -1.61
N GLN A 156 3.37 1.46 -1.36
CA GLN A 156 3.58 0.42 -2.38
C GLN A 156 2.32 0.11 -3.20
N ARG A 157 1.68 1.16 -3.74
CA ARG A 157 0.48 1.12 -4.59
C ARG A 157 0.56 2.24 -5.63
N PRO A 158 -0.22 2.20 -6.72
CA PRO A 158 -0.49 3.40 -7.51
C PRO A 158 -1.27 4.40 -6.64
N GLN A 159 -0.73 5.61 -6.47
CA GLN A 159 -1.26 6.57 -5.49
C GLN A 159 -1.45 7.98 -6.05
N VAL A 160 -2.34 8.69 -5.38
CA VAL A 160 -2.36 10.16 -5.28
C VAL A 160 -2.16 10.52 -3.80
N GLN A 161 -1.57 11.68 -3.55
CA GLN A 161 -1.20 12.11 -2.19
C GLN A 161 -2.38 12.09 -1.23
N GLU A 162 -3.53 12.57 -1.67
CA GLU A 162 -4.76 12.65 -0.86
C GLU A 162 -5.22 11.27 -0.40
N ARG A 163 -5.24 10.29 -1.31
CA ARG A 163 -5.63 8.92 -0.96
C ARG A 163 -4.61 8.25 -0.05
N LEU A 164 -3.33 8.39 -0.36
CA LEU A 164 -2.25 7.81 0.46
C LEU A 164 -2.33 8.31 1.91
N THR A 165 -2.46 9.63 2.09
CA THR A 165 -2.59 10.26 3.42
C THR A 165 -3.80 9.73 4.18
N GLN A 166 -4.96 9.66 3.51
CA GLN A 166 -6.19 9.17 4.13
C GLN A 166 -6.17 7.67 4.42
N GLN A 167 -5.54 6.85 3.58
CA GLN A 167 -5.40 5.41 3.83
C GLN A 167 -4.56 5.14 5.07
N ILE A 168 -3.46 5.86 5.26
CA ILE A 168 -2.61 5.75 6.45
C ILE A 168 -3.38 6.19 7.69
N LEU A 169 -4.07 7.34 7.64
CA LEU A 169 -4.88 7.86 8.73
C LEU A 169 -5.92 6.85 9.18
N VAL A 170 -6.76 6.37 8.28
CA VAL A 170 -7.85 5.43 8.57
C VAL A 170 -7.33 4.09 9.09
N ALA A 171 -6.21 3.60 8.54
CA ALA A 171 -5.59 2.37 9.02
C ALA A 171 -5.14 2.49 10.48
N LEU A 172 -4.53 3.61 10.85
CA LEU A 172 -4.09 3.86 12.23
C LEU A 172 -5.28 4.06 13.17
N GLN A 173 -6.33 4.80 12.76
CA GLN A 173 -7.55 4.95 13.53
C GLN A 173 -8.21 3.59 13.83
N ALA A 174 -8.33 2.73 12.82
CA ALA A 174 -8.92 1.40 12.99
C ALA A 174 -8.08 0.49 13.92
N LEU A 175 -6.75 0.53 13.80
CA LEU A 175 -5.85 -0.30 14.60
C LEU A 175 -5.77 0.16 16.07
N LEU A 176 -5.74 1.47 16.30
CA LEU A 176 -5.59 2.08 17.62
C LEU A 176 -6.93 2.30 18.34
N ASP A 177 -8.04 2.18 17.61
CA ASP A 177 -9.39 2.42 18.12
C ASP A 177 -9.55 3.84 18.69
N THR A 178 -9.06 4.83 17.94
CA THR A 178 -9.11 6.26 18.28
C THR A 178 -9.22 7.11 17.03
N ASP A 179 -9.96 8.22 17.12
CA ASP A 179 -10.02 9.24 16.07
C ASP A 179 -8.87 10.25 16.14
N ASP A 180 -8.14 10.28 17.25
CA ASP A 180 -7.08 11.25 17.56
C ASP A 180 -5.77 10.87 16.85
N VAL A 181 -5.80 10.86 15.51
CA VAL A 181 -4.66 10.56 14.62
C VAL A 181 -4.49 11.69 13.60
N ALA A 182 -3.26 12.07 13.35
CA ALA A 182 -2.91 13.04 12.29
C ALA A 182 -1.81 12.46 11.39
N VAL A 183 -1.93 12.70 10.08
CA VAL A 183 -0.95 12.30 9.08
C VAL A 183 -0.72 13.45 8.13
N THR A 184 0.55 13.78 7.88
CA THR A 184 0.97 14.70 6.82
C THR A 184 2.03 14.04 5.95
N ILE A 185 2.05 14.40 4.66
CA ILE A 185 3.07 13.96 3.69
C ILE A 185 3.49 15.21 2.91
N ASP A 186 4.79 15.50 2.93
CA ASP A 186 5.40 16.63 2.22
C ASP A 186 6.12 16.13 0.97
#